data_a33ee38793685684e3d9ad5cbc876750
#
_entry.id   a33ee38793685684e3d9ad5cbc876750
#
_cell.length_a   1.000
_cell.length_b   1.000
_cell.length_c   1.000
_cell.angle_alpha   90.00
_cell.angle_beta   90.00
_cell.angle_gamma   90.00
#
_symmetry.space_group_name_H-M   'P 1'
#
loop_
_entity.id
_entity.type
_entity.pdbx_description
1 polymer ?
#
loop_
_entity_poly.entity_id
_entity_poly.type
_entity_poly.pdbx_seq_one_letter_code
_entity_poly.pdbx_strand_id
1 'polypeptide(L)'
;MIRGDSQDYNLLDNWIRSIKLKSDNVLTCEIGVREGLGSKIIMDGMRPNRLKNHTHIGVDPYGNLNYQHYDNSPSYTADYTNEMRLQLEKDLSDYKEFKLYHMTDREFMRRYPEYNPFIFVHFDGPHMTKDVLNEAIFFAERSIINSRFVFDDYQKFDMDTVSKCLKYYDFQTLDKGENKICLERKR
;
A
#
# COMPACT_ATOMS: atom_id res chain seq x y z
N MET A 1 14.40 -4.44 15.18
CA MET A 1 14.54 -3.19 14.37
C MET A 1 13.82 -3.44 13.07
N ILE A 2 12.79 -2.66 12.79
CA ILE A 2 11.98 -2.77 11.56
C ILE A 2 12.87 -2.43 10.35
N ARG A 3 12.85 -3.27 9.34
CA ARG A 3 13.65 -3.14 8.13
C ARG A 3 12.76 -2.94 6.91
N GLY A 4 13.33 -2.45 5.85
CA GLY A 4 12.72 -2.36 4.53
C GLY A 4 13.71 -2.84 3.48
N ASP A 5 13.18 -3.25 2.36
CA ASP A 5 13.92 -3.80 1.21
C ASP A 5 13.68 -3.03 -0.08
N SER A 6 12.86 -1.99 0.00
CA SER A 6 12.59 -1.09 -1.12
C SER A 6 13.45 0.18 -1.07
N GLN A 7 13.35 1.01 -2.08
CA GLN A 7 14.01 2.30 -2.21
C GLN A 7 12.98 3.45 -2.04
N ASP A 8 13.46 4.69 -2.07
CA ASP A 8 12.61 5.88 -2.04
C ASP A 8 11.67 6.01 -0.81
N TYR A 9 12.04 5.43 0.34
CA TYR A 9 11.26 5.57 1.58
C TYR A 9 11.15 7.02 2.07
N ASN A 10 12.13 7.87 1.75
CA ASN A 10 12.07 9.31 2.02
C ASN A 10 10.96 10.01 1.20
N LEU A 11 10.70 9.57 -0.02
CA LEU A 11 9.58 10.08 -0.83
C LEU A 11 8.25 9.59 -0.27
N LEU A 12 8.15 8.31 0.14
CA LEU A 12 6.97 7.76 0.79
C LEU A 12 6.59 8.60 2.04
N ASP A 13 7.59 8.91 2.90
CA ASP A 13 7.39 9.76 4.09
C ASP A 13 6.92 11.18 3.71
N ASN A 14 7.56 11.80 2.72
CA ASN A 14 7.17 13.13 2.25
C ASN A 14 5.75 13.15 1.68
N TRP A 15 5.38 12.13 0.89
CA TRP A 15 4.06 12.07 0.29
C TRP A 15 2.97 11.86 1.33
N ILE A 16 3.16 11.01 2.33
CA ILE A 16 2.16 10.82 3.39
C ILE A 16 2.02 12.07 4.27
N ARG A 17 3.13 12.70 4.68
CA ARG A 17 3.10 13.92 5.54
C ARG A 17 2.46 15.13 4.89
N SER A 18 2.54 15.24 3.56
CA SER A 18 1.98 16.38 2.83
C SER A 18 0.50 16.24 2.47
N ILE A 19 -0.17 15.15 2.87
CA ILE A 19 -1.62 15.01 2.66
C ILE A 19 -2.38 16.04 3.50
N LYS A 20 -3.32 16.76 2.84
CA LYS A 20 -4.25 17.66 3.51
C LYS A 20 -5.59 16.95 3.72
N LEU A 21 -5.87 16.56 4.93
CA LEU A 21 -7.09 15.85 5.29
C LEU A 21 -8.23 16.80 5.64
N LYS A 22 -9.44 16.39 5.24
CA LYS A 22 -10.70 17.04 5.64
C LYS A 22 -11.60 16.10 6.46
N SER A 23 -11.16 14.89 6.74
CA SER A 23 -11.90 13.86 7.47
C SER A 23 -11.11 13.36 8.66
N ASP A 24 -11.79 13.13 9.77
CA ASP A 24 -11.22 12.54 10.99
C ASP A 24 -11.22 11.01 10.99
N ASN A 25 -11.95 10.39 10.07
CA ASN A 25 -12.06 8.92 9.94
C ASN A 25 -11.47 8.51 8.59
N VAL A 26 -10.32 7.89 8.62
CA VAL A 26 -9.61 7.52 7.39
C VAL A 26 -8.88 6.19 7.52
N LEU A 27 -8.73 5.54 6.39
CA LEU A 27 -7.92 4.34 6.24
C LEU A 27 -6.68 4.64 5.43
N THR A 28 -5.57 4.00 5.81
CA THR A 28 -4.39 3.85 4.97
C THR A 28 -4.12 2.37 4.78
N CYS A 29 -3.48 1.99 3.68
CA CYS A 29 -3.21 0.57 3.39
C CYS A 29 -1.80 0.39 2.81
N GLU A 30 -1.22 -0.78 3.11
CA GLU A 30 -0.05 -1.31 2.42
C GLU A 30 -0.34 -2.75 1.98
N ILE A 31 -0.20 -3.01 0.69
CA ILE A 31 -0.20 -4.36 0.11
C ILE A 31 1.25 -4.80 -0.03
N GLY A 32 1.62 -5.93 0.60
CA GLY A 32 3.02 -6.34 0.72
C GLY A 32 3.73 -5.63 1.88
N VAL A 33 3.59 -6.17 3.09
CA VAL A 33 4.10 -5.51 4.32
C VAL A 33 5.50 -5.97 4.68
N ARG A 34 5.79 -7.25 4.45
CA ARG A 34 7.06 -7.91 4.76
C ARG A 34 7.56 -7.61 6.18
N GLU A 35 8.66 -6.86 6.36
CA GLU A 35 9.23 -6.49 7.67
C GLU A 35 8.64 -5.19 8.23
N GLY A 36 7.75 -4.48 7.51
CA GLY A 36 6.87 -3.42 7.99
C GLY A 36 7.43 -1.99 7.99
N LEU A 37 8.54 -1.72 7.31
CA LEU A 37 9.06 -0.35 7.29
C LEU A 37 8.12 0.62 6.56
N GLY A 38 7.51 0.21 5.45
CA GLY A 38 6.52 1.01 4.73
C GLY A 38 5.32 1.33 5.62
N SER A 39 4.73 0.32 6.26
CA SER A 39 3.63 0.50 7.23
C SER A 39 3.99 1.47 8.35
N LYS A 40 5.19 1.33 8.93
CA LYS A 40 5.67 2.22 9.99
C LYS A 40 5.77 3.67 9.49
N ILE A 41 6.36 3.90 8.33
CA ILE A 41 6.49 5.24 7.73
C ILE A 41 5.11 5.86 7.49
N ILE A 42 4.17 5.10 6.95
CA ILE A 42 2.80 5.57 6.70
C ILE A 42 2.13 5.99 8.02
N MET A 43 2.19 5.17 9.05
CA MET A 43 1.61 5.49 10.35
C MET A 43 2.27 6.70 11.01
N ASP A 44 3.60 6.75 11.03
CA ASP A 44 4.35 7.89 11.58
C ASP A 44 4.08 9.20 10.80
N GLY A 45 3.92 9.11 9.48
CA GLY A 45 3.58 10.24 8.62
C GLY A 45 2.15 10.77 8.86
N MET A 46 1.23 9.92 9.31
CA MET A 46 -0.15 10.29 9.65
C MET A 46 -0.30 10.96 11.03
N ARG A 47 0.59 10.68 11.99
CA ARG A 47 0.51 11.21 13.37
C ARG A 47 0.34 12.74 13.49
N PRO A 48 1.03 13.58 12.66
CA PRO A 48 0.86 15.03 12.73
C PRO A 48 -0.58 15.50 12.47
N ASN A 49 -1.39 14.72 11.77
CA ASN A 49 -2.78 15.08 11.44
C ASN A 49 -3.73 15.00 12.64
N ARG A 50 -3.32 14.39 13.77
CA ARG A 50 -4.11 14.25 15.01
C ARG A 50 -5.52 13.72 14.79
N LEU A 51 -5.65 12.74 13.90
CA LEU A 51 -6.93 12.13 13.54
C LEU A 51 -7.55 11.40 14.74
N LYS A 52 -8.86 11.46 14.87
CA LYS A 52 -9.60 10.74 15.91
C LYS A 52 -9.63 9.24 15.65
N ASN A 53 -9.80 8.85 14.39
CA ASN A 53 -9.93 7.47 13.97
C ASN A 53 -9.12 7.24 12.68
N HIS A 54 -7.85 6.91 12.85
CA HIS A 54 -7.00 6.39 11.79
C HIS A 54 -6.83 4.89 11.98
N THR A 55 -6.98 4.13 10.91
CA THR A 55 -6.59 2.71 10.87
C THR A 55 -5.66 2.50 9.68
N HIS A 56 -4.52 1.90 9.95
CA HIS A 56 -3.59 1.42 8.92
C HIS A 56 -3.77 -0.08 8.73
N ILE A 57 -4.03 -0.48 7.50
CA ILE A 57 -4.27 -1.86 7.10
C ILE A 57 -3.03 -2.37 6.37
N GLY A 58 -2.37 -3.39 6.93
CA GLY A 58 -1.35 -4.16 6.25
C GLY A 58 -1.95 -5.45 5.70
N VAL A 59 -1.67 -5.79 4.46
CA VAL A 59 -2.11 -7.05 3.82
C VAL A 59 -0.88 -7.78 3.32
N ASP A 60 -0.65 -8.99 3.83
CA ASP A 60 0.48 -9.81 3.41
C ASP A 60 0.20 -11.30 3.67
N PRO A 61 0.37 -12.17 2.70
CA PRO A 61 0.02 -13.59 2.82
C PRO A 61 1.08 -14.46 3.47
N TYR A 62 2.09 -13.99 4.14
CA TYR A 62 3.19 -14.75 4.74
C TYR A 62 3.11 -16.28 4.61
N GLY A 63 4.18 -17.02 4.86
CA GLY A 63 4.18 -18.48 4.85
C GLY A 63 4.92 -19.12 3.68
N ASN A 64 5.91 -18.44 3.11
CA ASN A 64 6.76 -18.94 2.02
C ASN A 64 5.95 -19.34 0.77
N LEU A 65 5.08 -18.47 0.35
CA LEU A 65 4.23 -18.70 -0.81
C LEU A 65 5.04 -18.76 -2.11
N ASN A 66 4.64 -19.68 -2.98
CA ASN A 66 5.13 -19.69 -4.36
C ASN A 66 4.28 -18.72 -5.19
N TYR A 67 4.89 -17.69 -5.76
CA TYR A 67 4.21 -16.72 -6.58
C TYR A 67 5.07 -16.15 -7.70
N GLN A 68 4.44 -15.52 -8.67
CA GLN A 68 5.08 -14.77 -9.74
C GLN A 68 5.13 -13.29 -9.34
N HIS A 69 6.33 -12.70 -9.32
CA HIS A 69 6.52 -11.36 -8.80
C HIS A 69 6.11 -10.26 -9.77
N TYR A 70 6.42 -10.41 -11.07
CA TYR A 70 6.06 -9.45 -12.12
C TYR A 70 5.76 -10.18 -13.43
N ASP A 71 5.20 -9.45 -14.39
CA ASP A 71 4.82 -10.01 -15.70
C ASP A 71 6.00 -10.73 -16.35
N ASN A 72 5.73 -11.94 -16.85
CA ASN A 72 6.70 -12.82 -17.49
C ASN A 72 7.89 -13.28 -16.61
N SER A 73 7.91 -13.00 -15.30
CA SER A 73 8.91 -13.58 -14.41
C SER A 73 8.61 -15.05 -14.13
N PRO A 74 9.62 -15.89 -13.83
CA PRO A 74 9.36 -17.21 -13.30
C PRO A 74 8.73 -17.13 -11.92
N SER A 75 7.94 -18.15 -11.57
CA SER A 75 7.49 -18.31 -10.18
C SER A 75 8.64 -18.70 -9.28
N TYR A 76 8.66 -18.22 -8.07
CA TYR A 76 9.62 -18.57 -7.03
C TYR A 76 8.95 -18.64 -5.66
N THR A 77 9.59 -19.32 -4.72
CA THR A 77 9.12 -19.34 -3.32
C THR A 77 9.67 -18.12 -2.60
N ALA A 78 8.78 -17.24 -2.15
CA ALA A 78 9.17 -16.09 -1.37
C ALA A 78 9.57 -16.48 0.06
N ASP A 79 10.64 -15.87 0.56
CA ASP A 79 11.09 -16.04 1.94
C ASP A 79 10.37 -15.07 2.89
N TYR A 80 9.04 -15.13 2.91
CA TYR A 80 8.18 -14.35 3.79
C TYR A 80 7.59 -15.27 4.86
N THR A 81 8.41 -15.53 5.90
CA THR A 81 8.08 -16.56 6.89
C THR A 81 7.05 -16.14 7.92
N ASN A 82 6.44 -17.12 8.58
CA ASN A 82 5.57 -16.85 9.73
C ASN A 82 6.33 -16.22 10.91
N GLU A 83 7.61 -16.54 11.07
CA GLU A 83 8.47 -15.91 12.08
C GLU A 83 8.65 -14.42 11.80
N MET A 84 8.82 -14.03 10.52
CA MET A 84 8.86 -12.63 10.10
C MET A 84 7.56 -11.91 10.47
N ARG A 85 6.40 -12.52 10.21
CA ARG A 85 5.08 -11.98 10.59
C ARG A 85 4.98 -11.77 12.11
N LEU A 86 5.34 -12.78 12.91
CA LEU A 86 5.29 -12.68 14.39
C LEU A 86 6.23 -11.58 14.91
N GLN A 87 7.39 -11.42 14.30
CA GLN A 87 8.32 -10.35 14.66
C GLN A 87 7.75 -8.98 14.29
N LEU A 88 7.12 -8.83 13.11
CA LEU A 88 6.43 -7.61 12.69
C LEU A 88 5.34 -7.21 13.69
N GLU A 89 4.44 -8.15 14.06
CA GLU A 89 3.36 -7.90 15.02
C GLU A 89 3.91 -7.42 16.37
N LYS A 90 5.04 -7.97 16.80
CA LYS A 90 5.74 -7.53 18.02
C LYS A 90 6.33 -6.13 17.86
N ASP A 91 7.03 -5.87 16.75
CA ASP A 91 7.73 -4.59 16.50
C ASP A 91 6.73 -3.43 16.29
N LEU A 92 5.52 -3.71 15.81
CA LEU A 92 4.43 -2.73 15.62
C LEU A 92 3.38 -2.74 16.74
N SER A 93 3.59 -3.46 17.85
CA SER A 93 2.61 -3.61 18.94
C SER A 93 2.19 -2.28 19.61
N ASP A 94 3.02 -1.26 19.54
CA ASP A 94 2.74 0.09 20.05
C ASP A 94 1.87 0.94 19.11
N TYR A 95 1.69 0.50 17.86
CA TYR A 95 0.83 1.16 16.88
C TYR A 95 -0.58 0.61 16.96
N LYS A 96 -1.43 1.22 17.82
CA LYS A 96 -2.81 0.76 18.06
C LYS A 96 -3.71 0.88 16.84
N GLU A 97 -3.35 1.74 15.89
CA GLU A 97 -3.98 1.91 14.59
C GLU A 97 -3.67 0.80 13.58
N PHE A 98 -2.65 -0.04 13.83
CA PHE A 98 -2.22 -1.09 12.91
C PHE A 98 -3.12 -2.33 12.96
N LYS A 99 -3.53 -2.80 11.78
CA LYS A 99 -4.23 -4.08 11.60
C LYS A 99 -3.59 -4.87 10.49
N LEU A 100 -2.98 -6.02 10.83
CA LEU A 100 -2.42 -6.94 9.84
C LEU A 100 -3.47 -7.97 9.41
N TYR A 101 -3.65 -8.11 8.11
CA TYR A 101 -4.43 -9.15 7.47
C TYR A 101 -3.50 -10.17 6.81
N HIS A 102 -3.34 -11.33 7.48
CA HIS A 102 -2.55 -12.46 6.98
C HIS A 102 -3.36 -13.20 5.90
N MET A 103 -3.38 -12.64 4.71
CA MET A 103 -4.08 -13.17 3.53
C MET A 103 -3.58 -12.48 2.26
N THR A 104 -3.97 -13.00 1.10
CA THR A 104 -3.67 -12.35 -0.17
C THR A 104 -4.51 -11.08 -0.36
N ASP A 105 -4.01 -10.16 -1.19
CA ASP A 105 -4.73 -8.97 -1.68
C ASP A 105 -6.11 -9.32 -2.23
N ARG A 106 -6.20 -10.37 -3.06
CA ARG A 106 -7.47 -10.84 -3.65
C ARG A 106 -8.46 -11.32 -2.59
N GLU A 107 -7.98 -12.04 -1.55
CA GLU A 107 -8.82 -12.45 -0.43
C GLU A 107 -9.29 -11.25 0.38
N PHE A 108 -8.39 -10.30 0.65
CA PHE A 108 -8.71 -9.07 1.36
C PHE A 108 -9.80 -8.28 0.64
N MET A 109 -9.63 -7.98 -0.65
CA MET A 109 -10.61 -7.25 -1.45
C MET A 109 -11.98 -7.93 -1.49
N ARG A 110 -11.99 -9.27 -1.55
CA ARG A 110 -13.24 -10.05 -1.55
C ARG A 110 -13.95 -10.05 -0.20
N ARG A 111 -13.19 -10.09 0.92
CA ARG A 111 -13.75 -10.23 2.28
C ARG A 111 -14.15 -8.91 2.92
N TYR A 112 -13.53 -7.80 2.50
CA TYR A 112 -13.69 -6.49 3.13
C TYR A 112 -14.02 -5.37 2.12
N PRO A 113 -15.05 -5.57 1.26
CA PRO A 113 -15.43 -4.58 0.25
C PRO A 113 -16.01 -3.29 0.86
N GLU A 114 -16.41 -3.31 2.15
CA GLU A 114 -16.99 -2.18 2.86
C GLU A 114 -15.98 -1.15 3.38
N TYR A 115 -14.69 -1.49 3.42
CA TYR A 115 -13.66 -0.59 3.94
C TYR A 115 -13.53 0.67 3.06
N ASN A 116 -13.78 1.82 3.66
CA ASN A 116 -13.62 3.15 3.07
C ASN A 116 -13.69 4.23 4.17
N PRO A 117 -13.20 5.46 3.94
CA PRO A 117 -12.44 5.88 2.77
C PRO A 117 -10.94 5.63 2.95
N PHE A 118 -10.29 5.14 1.91
CA PHE A 118 -8.83 5.09 1.84
C PHE A 118 -8.28 6.43 1.35
N ILE A 119 -7.27 6.94 2.06
CA ILE A 119 -6.59 8.20 1.70
C ILE A 119 -5.15 8.01 1.28
N PHE A 120 -4.56 6.88 1.61
CA PHE A 120 -3.21 6.52 1.19
C PHE A 120 -3.11 5.02 1.02
N VAL A 121 -2.62 4.58 -0.13
CA VAL A 121 -2.38 3.16 -0.40
C VAL A 121 -0.98 3.01 -1.01
N HIS A 122 -0.18 2.12 -0.43
CA HIS A 122 1.13 1.71 -0.92
C HIS A 122 1.00 0.30 -1.51
N PHE A 123 1.29 0.17 -2.79
CA PHE A 123 1.23 -1.07 -3.57
C PHE A 123 2.65 -1.60 -3.68
N ASP A 124 3.02 -2.54 -2.83
CA ASP A 124 4.36 -3.16 -2.71
C ASP A 124 4.25 -4.70 -2.63
N GLY A 125 3.18 -5.23 -3.22
CA GLY A 125 2.89 -6.66 -3.31
C GLY A 125 3.33 -7.29 -4.63
N PRO A 126 2.51 -8.14 -5.27
CA PRO A 126 2.79 -8.65 -6.60
C PRO A 126 2.79 -7.53 -7.63
N HIS A 127 3.85 -7.44 -8.45
CA HIS A 127 3.97 -6.45 -9.53
C HIS A 127 3.51 -7.01 -10.88
N MET A 128 2.47 -7.85 -10.88
CA MET A 128 1.80 -8.29 -12.11
C MET A 128 0.79 -7.21 -12.52
N THR A 129 0.86 -6.71 -13.75
CA THR A 129 -0.04 -5.64 -14.26
C THR A 129 -1.50 -5.91 -13.93
N LYS A 130 -1.97 -7.16 -14.11
CA LYS A 130 -3.36 -7.53 -13.81
C LYS A 130 -3.72 -7.38 -12.34
N ASP A 131 -2.83 -7.74 -11.44
CA ASP A 131 -3.09 -7.70 -10.00
C ASP A 131 -3.05 -6.26 -9.50
N VAL A 132 -2.01 -5.50 -9.85
CA VAL A 132 -1.90 -4.07 -9.57
C VAL A 132 -3.11 -3.29 -10.10
N LEU A 133 -3.60 -3.62 -11.31
CA LEU A 133 -4.78 -2.96 -11.88
C LEU A 133 -6.05 -3.26 -11.07
N ASN A 134 -6.26 -4.51 -10.66
CA ASN A 134 -7.41 -4.91 -9.84
C ASN A 134 -7.38 -4.22 -8.47
N GLU A 135 -6.22 -4.19 -7.82
CA GLU A 135 -6.01 -3.47 -6.56
C GLU A 135 -6.29 -1.98 -6.73
N ALA A 136 -5.69 -1.35 -7.74
CA ALA A 136 -5.85 0.07 -8.00
C ALA A 136 -7.32 0.47 -8.21
N ILE A 137 -8.10 -0.33 -8.95
CA ILE A 137 -9.54 -0.10 -9.14
C ILE A 137 -10.28 -0.24 -7.81
N PHE A 138 -10.03 -1.32 -7.07
CA PHE A 138 -10.69 -1.56 -5.78
C PHE A 138 -10.52 -0.39 -4.82
N PHE A 139 -9.29 0.10 -4.68
CA PHE A 139 -8.99 1.22 -3.79
C PHE A 139 -9.49 2.57 -4.35
N ALA A 140 -9.47 2.78 -5.68
CA ALA A 140 -9.95 4.01 -6.31
C ALA A 140 -11.46 4.22 -6.08
N GLU A 141 -12.27 3.16 -6.17
CA GLU A 141 -13.71 3.20 -5.85
C GLU A 141 -13.99 3.57 -4.40
N ARG A 142 -13.01 3.36 -3.50
CA ARG A 142 -13.12 3.54 -2.04
C ARG A 142 -12.27 4.69 -1.51
N SER A 143 -11.77 5.52 -2.40
CA SER A 143 -10.93 6.67 -2.05
C SER A 143 -11.69 7.99 -2.17
N ILE A 144 -11.16 9.06 -1.59
CA ILE A 144 -11.71 10.41 -1.63
C ILE A 144 -10.72 11.39 -2.29
N ILE A 145 -11.17 12.60 -2.52
CA ILE A 145 -10.32 13.70 -3.04
C ILE A 145 -9.09 13.87 -2.16
N ASN A 146 -7.93 14.08 -2.76
CA ASN A 146 -6.58 14.13 -2.19
C ASN A 146 -6.04 12.78 -1.72
N SER A 147 -6.73 11.67 -1.95
CA SER A 147 -6.14 10.36 -1.72
C SER A 147 -4.92 10.15 -2.60
N ARG A 148 -3.92 9.45 -2.07
CA ARG A 148 -2.68 9.15 -2.78
C ARG A 148 -2.45 7.65 -2.90
N PHE A 149 -2.05 7.25 -4.09
CA PHE A 149 -1.65 5.89 -4.44
C PHE A 149 -0.17 5.90 -4.79
N VAL A 150 0.60 5.12 -4.06
CA VAL A 150 2.04 4.95 -4.28
C VAL A 150 2.30 3.55 -4.78
N PHE A 151 2.88 3.44 -5.96
CA PHE A 151 3.25 2.17 -6.58
C PHE A 151 4.75 1.99 -6.48
N ASP A 152 5.15 0.90 -5.82
CA ASP A 152 6.55 0.45 -5.78
C ASP A 152 6.90 -0.28 -7.07
N ASP A 153 8.18 -0.33 -7.40
CA ASP A 153 8.69 -1.05 -8.57
C ASP A 153 7.90 -0.75 -9.87
N TYR A 154 7.40 0.49 -10.03
CA TYR A 154 6.47 0.88 -11.10
C TYR A 154 7.01 0.62 -12.52
N GLN A 155 8.29 0.36 -12.69
CA GLN A 155 8.90 -0.04 -13.96
C GLN A 155 8.77 -1.55 -14.25
N LYS A 156 8.36 -2.37 -13.27
CA LYS A 156 8.26 -3.83 -13.38
C LYS A 156 6.95 -4.31 -14.03
N PHE A 157 5.97 -3.42 -14.17
CA PHE A 157 4.65 -3.71 -14.74
C PHE A 157 4.19 -2.57 -15.65
N ASP A 158 3.06 -2.75 -16.38
CA ASP A 158 2.51 -1.73 -17.28
C ASP A 158 1.81 -0.61 -16.50
N MET A 159 2.62 0.30 -15.94
CA MET A 159 2.14 1.47 -15.20
C MET A 159 1.33 2.44 -16.10
N ASP A 160 1.55 2.44 -17.41
CA ASP A 160 0.78 3.27 -18.34
C ASP A 160 -0.68 2.82 -18.40
N THR A 161 -0.92 1.51 -18.45
CA THR A 161 -2.27 0.95 -18.39
C THR A 161 -2.93 1.25 -17.04
N VAL A 162 -2.23 1.07 -15.92
CA VAL A 162 -2.73 1.42 -14.58
C VAL A 162 -3.08 2.91 -14.49
N SER A 163 -2.18 3.79 -14.95
CA SER A 163 -2.41 5.25 -14.93
C SER A 163 -3.60 5.66 -15.81
N LYS A 164 -3.77 5.06 -17.00
CA LYS A 164 -4.92 5.33 -17.88
C LYS A 164 -6.23 4.93 -17.21
N CYS A 165 -6.26 3.79 -16.53
CA CYS A 165 -7.43 3.35 -15.78
C CYS A 165 -7.74 4.32 -14.62
N LEU A 166 -6.74 4.68 -13.82
CA LEU A 166 -6.91 5.59 -12.68
C LEU A 166 -7.35 7.01 -13.07
N LYS A 167 -7.13 7.45 -14.32
CA LYS A 167 -7.68 8.72 -14.83
C LYS A 167 -9.22 8.76 -14.81
N TYR A 168 -9.91 7.62 -14.96
CA TYR A 168 -11.38 7.54 -14.84
C TYR A 168 -11.86 7.80 -13.41
N TYR A 169 -10.97 7.69 -12.42
CA TYR A 169 -11.20 8.01 -11.01
C TYR A 169 -10.55 9.35 -10.60
N ASP A 170 -10.22 10.20 -11.58
CA ASP A 170 -9.60 11.52 -11.41
C ASP A 170 -8.20 11.50 -10.76
N PHE A 171 -7.46 10.39 -10.82
CA PHE A 171 -6.07 10.36 -10.39
C PHE A 171 -5.14 10.94 -11.45
N GLN A 172 -4.12 11.67 -10.98
CA GLN A 172 -3.05 12.24 -11.79
C GLN A 172 -1.71 12.00 -11.10
N THR A 173 -0.65 11.82 -11.87
CA THR A 173 0.70 11.72 -11.30
C THR A 173 1.02 12.99 -10.53
N LEU A 174 1.37 12.82 -9.26
CA LEU A 174 1.82 13.89 -8.37
C LEU A 174 3.33 14.05 -8.46
N ASP A 175 4.07 12.94 -8.34
CA ASP A 175 5.52 12.92 -8.28
C ASP A 175 6.05 11.50 -8.53
N LYS A 176 7.35 11.36 -8.82
CA LYS A 176 7.99 10.06 -9.00
C LYS A 176 9.46 10.09 -8.58
N GLY A 177 9.91 8.99 -7.98
CA GLY A 177 11.31 8.68 -7.71
C GLY A 177 11.90 7.68 -8.70
N GLU A 178 12.97 7.06 -8.30
CA GLU A 178 13.62 5.99 -9.09
C GLU A 178 12.80 4.71 -9.06
N ASN A 179 12.21 4.37 -7.91
CA ASN A 179 11.50 3.11 -7.69
C ASN A 179 9.99 3.29 -7.42
N LYS A 180 9.58 4.45 -6.96
CA LYS A 180 8.19 4.73 -6.60
C LYS A 180 7.57 5.84 -7.43
N ILE A 181 6.27 5.69 -7.75
CA ILE A 181 5.46 6.74 -8.36
C ILE A 181 4.22 7.00 -7.50
N CYS A 182 3.90 8.27 -7.30
CA CYS A 182 2.73 8.71 -6.55
C CYS A 182 1.68 9.34 -7.48
N LEU A 183 0.45 8.85 -7.40
CA LEU A 183 -0.72 9.46 -8.04
C LEU A 183 -1.64 10.04 -6.96
N GLU A 184 -2.27 11.20 -7.24
CA GLU A 184 -3.21 11.85 -6.35
C GLU A 184 -4.56 12.05 -7.01
N ARG A 185 -5.65 11.75 -6.29
CA ARG A 185 -7.03 11.99 -6.72
C ARG A 185 -7.38 13.49 -6.63
N LYS A 186 -7.80 14.10 -7.76
CA LYS A 186 -8.02 15.54 -7.87
C LYS A 186 -9.49 15.95 -7.72
N ARG A 187 -10.43 15.03 -7.99
CA ARG A 187 -11.89 15.28 -7.93
C ARG A 187 -12.64 14.10 -7.33
#